data_5b5d43b1fca020cbeb8acaacd8925235
#
_entry.id   5b5d43b1fca020cbeb8acaacd8925235
#
_cell.length_a   1.000
_cell.length_b   1.000
_cell.length_c   1.000
_cell.angle_alpha   90.00
_cell.angle_beta   90.00
_cell.angle_gamma   90.00
#
_symmetry.space_group_name_H-M   'P 1'
#
loop_
_entity.id
_entity.type
_entity.pdbx_description
1 polymer ?
#
loop_
_entity_poly.entity_id
_entity_poly.type
_entity_poly.pdbx_seq_one_letter_code
_entity_poly.pdbx_strand_id
1 'polypeptide(L)'
;VINGARRWIVIGPVSIQPSEFAKLAAIIWTSAKLSTMRKWGKSRYNNPLTNLQGYVSERVGYMLPMLVWPIIFAVLTILQPDMGTTVLIFGFSFILIYLAGFDGRFFGGAFAVAGVIGFIAARMSPYRWERIQSWFDPWPHAQDMGYQTVQGLLAVGSGGILGEGFMQGTSKYFYLPEAHTDFAFAVWAQEMGFIGAVFVVLLVAAFTFFGFRIANRSRDEFGKWLAMGITLLISGQALFNIAMVCGIMPVTGVPLPFISYGGSSLLMNFMAIGLLASVGR
;
A
#
# COMPACT_ATOMS: atom_id res chain seq x y z
N VAL A 1 4.37 -23.44 -6.89
CA VAL A 1 3.05 -22.81 -6.72
C VAL A 1 2.77 -22.80 -5.23
N ILE A 2 2.65 -21.63 -4.62
CA ILE A 2 2.30 -21.48 -3.20
C ILE A 2 0.92 -20.79 -3.19
N ASN A 3 -0.05 -21.37 -2.48
CA ASN A 3 -1.44 -20.91 -2.42
C ASN A 3 -2.09 -20.66 -3.80
N GLY A 4 -1.84 -21.57 -4.77
CA GLY A 4 -2.44 -21.50 -6.10
C GLY A 4 -1.86 -20.44 -7.06
N ALA A 5 -0.87 -19.64 -6.63
CA ALA A 5 -0.28 -18.59 -7.44
C ALA A 5 1.24 -18.75 -7.60
N ARG A 6 1.78 -18.34 -8.74
CA ARG A 6 3.22 -18.32 -9.02
C ARG A 6 3.79 -16.94 -8.70
N ARG A 7 3.89 -16.60 -7.42
CA ARG A 7 4.33 -15.28 -6.95
C ARG A 7 5.78 -15.27 -6.44
N TRP A 8 6.36 -16.44 -6.21
CA TRP A 8 7.66 -16.62 -5.56
C TRP A 8 8.66 -17.29 -6.48
N ILE A 9 9.86 -16.75 -6.53
CA ILE A 9 11.04 -17.39 -7.12
C ILE A 9 11.77 -18.07 -5.97
N VAL A 10 11.80 -19.40 -5.98
CA VAL A 10 12.46 -20.20 -4.93
C VAL A 10 13.81 -20.67 -5.47
N ILE A 11 14.89 -20.27 -4.79
CA ILE A 11 16.27 -20.64 -5.10
C ILE A 11 16.88 -21.25 -3.83
N GLY A 12 16.86 -22.58 -3.74
CA GLY A 12 17.29 -23.27 -2.53
C GLY A 12 16.44 -22.89 -1.31
N PRO A 13 17.03 -22.46 -0.18
CA PRO A 13 16.30 -22.06 1.01
C PRO A 13 15.69 -20.64 0.93
N VAL A 14 16.01 -19.88 -0.12
CA VAL A 14 15.59 -18.47 -0.25
C VAL A 14 14.40 -18.37 -1.19
N SER A 15 13.35 -17.73 -0.73
CA SER A 15 12.18 -17.37 -1.54
C SER A 15 12.13 -15.86 -1.74
N ILE A 16 12.12 -15.44 -3.01
CA ILE A 16 12.09 -14.02 -3.40
C ILE A 16 10.74 -13.73 -4.06
N GLN A 17 10.08 -12.66 -3.61
CA GLN A 17 8.87 -12.15 -4.21
C GLN A 17 9.20 -10.91 -5.05
N PRO A 18 9.21 -11.00 -6.40
CA PRO A 18 9.60 -9.89 -7.28
C PRO A 18 8.72 -8.65 -7.13
N SER A 19 7.45 -8.82 -6.81
CA SER A 19 6.50 -7.70 -6.63
C SER A 19 6.87 -6.79 -5.45
N GLU A 20 7.57 -7.28 -4.43
CA GLU A 20 8.10 -6.45 -3.35
C GLU A 20 9.13 -5.43 -3.87
N PHE A 21 10.04 -5.88 -4.73
CA PHE A 21 11.05 -5.01 -5.35
C PHE A 21 10.44 -4.08 -6.40
N ALA A 22 9.39 -4.51 -7.09
CA ALA A 22 8.67 -3.70 -8.06
C ALA A 22 8.06 -2.43 -7.44
N LYS A 23 7.62 -2.47 -6.18
CA LYS A 23 7.15 -1.28 -5.45
C LYS A 23 8.23 -0.21 -5.35
N LEU A 24 9.42 -0.60 -4.92
CA LEU A 24 10.55 0.32 -4.79
C LEU A 24 11.02 0.83 -6.17
N ALA A 25 11.11 -0.05 -7.16
CA ALA A 25 11.48 0.31 -8.52
C ALA A 25 10.50 1.31 -9.14
N ALA A 26 9.20 1.15 -8.91
CA ALA A 26 8.16 2.09 -9.34
C ALA A 26 8.36 3.49 -8.72
N ILE A 27 8.67 3.55 -7.43
CA ILE A 27 8.95 4.81 -6.73
C ILE A 27 10.22 5.47 -7.28
N ILE A 28 11.30 4.72 -7.46
CA ILE A 28 12.56 5.25 -8.02
C ILE A 28 12.31 5.82 -9.43
N TRP A 29 11.61 5.10 -10.28
CA TRP A 29 11.28 5.57 -11.63
C TRP A 29 10.44 6.83 -11.62
N THR A 30 9.35 6.85 -10.84
CA THR A 30 8.46 8.00 -10.73
C THR A 30 9.23 9.22 -10.23
N SER A 31 10.09 9.05 -9.21
CA SER A 31 10.94 10.11 -8.66
C SER A 31 11.94 10.65 -9.68
N ALA A 32 12.57 9.76 -10.46
CA ALA A 32 13.51 10.16 -11.52
C ALA A 32 12.78 10.95 -12.63
N LYS A 33 11.57 10.59 -12.99
CA LYS A 33 10.80 11.35 -13.97
C LYS A 33 10.33 12.69 -13.42
N LEU A 34 9.88 12.75 -12.17
CA LEU A 34 9.49 14.00 -11.51
C LEU A 34 10.66 15.00 -11.42
N SER A 35 11.88 14.52 -11.14
CA SER A 35 13.06 15.39 -11.03
C SER A 35 13.48 16.03 -12.36
N THR A 36 13.18 15.39 -13.48
CA THR A 36 13.52 15.90 -14.83
C THR A 36 12.45 16.80 -15.41
N MET A 37 11.26 16.85 -14.78
CA MET A 37 10.19 17.70 -15.27
C MET A 37 10.43 19.17 -14.93
N ARG A 38 10.39 20.03 -15.94
CA ARG A 38 10.20 21.47 -15.71
C ARG A 38 8.91 21.70 -14.95
N LYS A 39 8.93 22.61 -13.95
CA LYS A 39 7.73 23.04 -13.23
C LYS A 39 6.58 23.21 -14.23
N TRP A 40 5.42 22.67 -13.90
CA TRP A 40 4.19 22.77 -14.68
C TRP A 40 4.02 24.17 -15.24
N GLY A 41 4.21 24.33 -16.55
CA GLY A 41 3.87 25.56 -17.24
C GLY A 41 2.36 25.81 -17.12
N LYS A 42 1.91 27.04 -17.35
CA LYS A 42 0.46 27.31 -17.42
C LYS A 42 -0.16 26.34 -18.43
N SER A 43 -0.97 25.39 -17.94
CA SER A 43 -1.69 24.45 -18.79
C SER A 43 -2.56 25.23 -19.80
N ARG A 44 -2.54 24.80 -21.05
CA ARG A 44 -3.37 25.37 -22.10
C ARG A 44 -4.87 25.13 -21.84
N TYR A 45 -5.18 24.04 -21.16
CA TYR A 45 -6.54 23.60 -20.85
C TYR A 45 -6.77 23.53 -19.34
N ASN A 46 -7.04 24.68 -18.70
CA ASN A 46 -7.19 24.75 -17.24
C ASN A 46 -8.58 24.35 -16.73
N ASN A 47 -9.60 24.35 -17.61
CA ASN A 47 -10.97 24.06 -17.21
C ASN A 47 -11.49 22.81 -17.96
N PRO A 48 -11.81 21.71 -17.24
CA PRO A 48 -12.36 20.52 -17.87
C PRO A 48 -13.73 20.73 -18.52
N LEU A 49 -14.50 21.73 -18.07
CA LEU A 49 -15.84 22.01 -18.59
C LEU A 49 -15.81 22.67 -19.98
N THR A 50 -14.74 23.37 -20.35
CA THR A 50 -14.64 24.04 -21.65
C THR A 50 -14.08 23.15 -22.76
N ASN A 51 -13.16 22.24 -22.42
CA ASN A 51 -12.60 21.26 -23.37
C ASN A 51 -12.05 20.04 -22.61
N LEU A 52 -12.93 19.07 -22.36
CA LEU A 52 -12.60 17.85 -21.62
C LEU A 52 -11.53 17.02 -22.35
N GLN A 53 -11.61 16.87 -23.68
CA GLN A 53 -10.65 16.07 -24.45
C GLN A 53 -9.24 16.67 -24.39
N GLY A 54 -9.11 17.99 -24.61
CA GLY A 54 -7.82 18.68 -24.50
C GLY A 54 -7.26 18.64 -23.08
N TYR A 55 -8.13 18.84 -22.07
CA TYR A 55 -7.77 18.76 -20.66
C TYR A 55 -7.19 17.38 -20.28
N VAL A 56 -7.90 16.30 -20.63
CA VAL A 56 -7.47 14.91 -20.32
C VAL A 56 -6.21 14.54 -21.11
N SER A 57 -6.18 14.82 -22.42
CA SER A 57 -5.03 14.48 -23.29
C SER A 57 -3.73 15.13 -22.80
N GLU A 58 -3.78 16.40 -22.41
CA GLU A 58 -2.62 17.11 -21.88
C GLU A 58 -2.10 16.46 -20.60
N ARG A 59 -3.00 16.16 -19.62
CA ARG A 59 -2.61 15.54 -18.33
C ARG A 59 -2.07 14.13 -18.52
N VAL A 60 -2.75 13.33 -19.32
CA VAL A 60 -2.29 11.95 -19.65
C VAL A 60 -0.92 12.00 -20.33
N GLY A 61 -0.70 12.90 -21.28
CA GLY A 61 0.59 13.06 -21.95
C GLY A 61 1.75 13.35 -20.99
N TYR A 62 1.49 14.13 -19.95
CA TYR A 62 2.50 14.42 -18.92
C TYR A 62 2.68 13.28 -17.92
N MET A 63 1.59 12.61 -17.51
CA MET A 63 1.64 11.54 -16.51
C MET A 63 2.19 10.23 -17.08
N LEU A 64 1.87 9.93 -18.34
CA LEU A 64 2.20 8.64 -18.95
C LEU A 64 3.69 8.28 -18.83
N PRO A 65 4.66 9.17 -19.12
CA PRO A 65 6.08 8.84 -18.96
C PRO A 65 6.47 8.48 -17.51
N MET A 66 5.76 8.99 -16.51
CA MET A 66 6.02 8.68 -15.09
C MET A 66 5.41 7.33 -14.70
N LEU A 67 4.25 7.01 -15.27
CA LEU A 67 3.45 5.84 -14.91
C LEU A 67 3.74 4.60 -15.77
N VAL A 68 4.57 4.68 -16.82
CA VAL A 68 4.85 3.53 -17.70
C VAL A 68 5.26 2.29 -16.90
N TRP A 69 6.30 2.36 -16.07
CA TRP A 69 6.74 1.22 -15.28
C TRP A 69 5.80 0.88 -14.13
N PRO A 70 5.27 1.83 -13.36
CA PRO A 70 4.20 1.54 -12.39
C PRO A 70 3.00 0.78 -13.01
N ILE A 71 2.56 1.16 -14.22
CA ILE A 71 1.47 0.47 -14.92
C ILE A 71 1.91 -0.95 -15.33
N ILE A 72 3.09 -1.12 -15.90
CA ILE A 72 3.61 -2.44 -16.28
C ILE A 72 3.69 -3.35 -15.06
N PHE A 73 4.25 -2.88 -13.95
CA PHE A 73 4.34 -3.66 -12.71
C PHE A 73 2.96 -3.96 -12.13
N ALA A 74 2.03 -2.99 -12.14
CA ALA A 74 0.66 -3.18 -11.68
C ALA A 74 -0.08 -4.23 -12.53
N VAL A 75 0.07 -4.22 -13.84
CA VAL A 75 -0.52 -5.24 -14.73
C VAL A 75 0.06 -6.62 -14.44
N LEU A 76 1.38 -6.72 -14.28
CA LEU A 76 2.02 -8.00 -13.93
C LEU A 76 1.56 -8.54 -12.58
N THR A 77 1.34 -7.68 -11.57
CA THR A 77 0.84 -8.08 -10.25
C THR A 77 -0.65 -8.46 -10.27
N ILE A 78 -1.47 -7.81 -11.11
CA ILE A 78 -2.87 -8.23 -11.36
C ILE A 78 -2.93 -9.63 -11.97
N LEU A 79 -2.05 -9.92 -12.92
CA LEU A 79 -1.96 -11.26 -13.55
C LEU A 79 -1.50 -12.35 -12.55
N GLN A 80 -0.87 -11.96 -11.45
CA GLN A 80 -0.47 -12.84 -10.34
C GLN A 80 -1.53 -12.91 -9.20
N PRO A 81 -2.77 -12.57 -9.41
CA PRO A 81 -3.86 -12.18 -8.50
C PRO A 81 -3.40 -11.51 -7.19
N ASP A 82 -2.43 -10.57 -7.26
CA ASP A 82 -1.93 -9.81 -6.12
C ASP A 82 -2.49 -8.39 -6.14
N MET A 83 -3.74 -8.25 -5.70
CA MET A 83 -4.45 -6.97 -5.68
C MET A 83 -3.83 -5.98 -4.70
N GLY A 84 -3.33 -6.45 -3.56
CA GLY A 84 -2.72 -5.60 -2.54
C GLY A 84 -1.51 -4.85 -3.07
N THR A 85 -0.53 -5.59 -3.61
CA THR A 85 0.67 -5.00 -4.19
C THR A 85 0.36 -4.10 -5.39
N THR A 86 -0.63 -4.48 -6.21
CA THR A 86 -1.09 -3.65 -7.34
C THR A 86 -1.56 -2.27 -6.89
N VAL A 87 -2.42 -2.23 -5.87
CA VAL A 87 -2.94 -0.98 -5.29
C VAL A 87 -1.80 -0.13 -4.73
N LEU A 88 -0.83 -0.74 -4.06
CA LEU A 88 0.32 -0.02 -3.50
C LEU A 88 1.22 0.56 -4.58
N ILE A 89 1.60 -0.22 -5.62
CA ILE A 89 2.45 0.25 -6.71
C ILE A 89 1.81 1.45 -7.41
N PHE A 90 0.56 1.29 -7.83
CA PHE A 90 -0.14 2.32 -8.58
C PHE A 90 -0.51 3.50 -7.68
N GLY A 91 -1.08 3.22 -6.50
CA GLY A 91 -1.54 4.23 -5.56
C GLY A 91 -0.44 5.16 -5.08
N PHE A 92 0.71 4.61 -4.66
CA PHE A 92 1.82 5.46 -4.17
C PHE A 92 2.50 6.23 -5.29
N SER A 93 2.65 5.66 -6.48
CA SER A 93 3.13 6.41 -7.65
C SER A 93 2.19 7.57 -7.98
N PHE A 94 0.88 7.33 -7.92
CA PHE A 94 -0.14 8.35 -8.16
C PHE A 94 -0.11 9.45 -7.09
N ILE A 95 -0.05 9.08 -5.80
CA ILE A 95 0.05 10.04 -4.70
C ILE A 95 1.31 10.89 -4.83
N LEU A 96 2.44 10.30 -5.21
CA LEU A 96 3.69 11.03 -5.39
C LEU A 96 3.58 12.08 -6.51
N ILE A 97 2.93 11.75 -7.63
CA ILE A 97 2.66 12.67 -8.73
C ILE A 97 1.70 13.79 -8.26
N TYR A 98 0.68 13.46 -7.48
CA TYR A 98 -0.23 14.44 -6.90
C TYR A 98 0.51 15.44 -5.99
N LEU A 99 1.39 14.96 -5.11
CA LEU A 99 2.20 15.80 -4.22
C LEU A 99 3.20 16.68 -4.98
N ALA A 100 3.58 16.28 -6.20
CA ALA A 100 4.39 17.12 -7.09
C ALA A 100 3.61 18.32 -7.69
N GLY A 101 2.35 18.50 -7.30
CA GLY A 101 1.52 19.63 -7.69
C GLY A 101 0.65 19.38 -8.92
N PHE A 102 0.38 18.12 -9.23
CA PHE A 102 -0.54 17.76 -10.31
C PHE A 102 -1.98 18.14 -9.98
N ASP A 103 -2.79 18.44 -11.01
CA ASP A 103 -4.17 18.91 -10.84
C ASP A 103 -5.07 17.88 -10.12
N GLY A 104 -5.48 18.20 -8.89
CA GLY A 104 -6.33 17.33 -8.07
C GLY A 104 -7.69 17.01 -8.69
N ARG A 105 -8.20 17.85 -9.59
CA ARG A 105 -9.48 17.61 -10.30
C ARG A 105 -9.34 16.43 -11.25
N PHE A 106 -8.18 16.30 -11.91
CA PHE A 106 -7.90 15.16 -12.77
C PHE A 106 -7.85 13.85 -11.95
N PHE A 107 -7.20 13.88 -10.80
CA PHE A 107 -7.15 12.72 -9.90
C PHE A 107 -8.54 12.35 -9.38
N GLY A 108 -9.31 13.33 -8.92
CA GLY A 108 -10.69 13.10 -8.47
C GLY A 108 -11.57 12.47 -9.55
N GLY A 109 -11.46 12.97 -10.78
CA GLY A 109 -12.16 12.40 -11.94
C GLY A 109 -11.72 10.99 -12.28
N ALA A 110 -10.39 10.73 -12.29
CA ALA A 110 -9.84 9.41 -12.56
C ALA A 110 -10.25 8.38 -11.48
N PHE A 111 -10.22 8.75 -10.21
CA PHE A 111 -10.70 7.89 -9.12
C PHE A 111 -12.20 7.63 -9.19
N ALA A 112 -13.01 8.64 -9.53
CA ALA A 112 -14.45 8.47 -9.69
C ALA A 112 -14.77 7.48 -10.83
N VAL A 113 -14.12 7.64 -11.98
CA VAL A 113 -14.27 6.71 -13.12
C VAL A 113 -13.81 5.30 -12.77
N ALA A 114 -12.62 5.17 -12.13
CA ALA A 114 -12.11 3.87 -11.69
C ALA A 114 -13.05 3.20 -10.66
N GLY A 115 -13.61 3.98 -9.74
CA GLY A 115 -14.59 3.51 -8.75
C GLY A 115 -15.87 2.99 -9.41
N VAL A 116 -16.41 3.71 -10.37
CA VAL A 116 -17.61 3.29 -11.13
C VAL A 116 -17.33 2.00 -11.91
N ILE A 117 -16.21 1.93 -12.64
CA ILE A 117 -15.82 0.73 -13.39
C ILE A 117 -15.61 -0.45 -12.44
N GLY A 118 -14.91 -0.23 -11.32
CA GLY A 118 -14.67 -1.25 -10.30
C GLY A 118 -15.97 -1.78 -9.69
N PHE A 119 -16.92 -0.87 -9.37
CA PHE A 119 -18.23 -1.24 -8.85
C PHE A 119 -19.03 -2.09 -9.85
N ILE A 120 -19.08 -1.68 -11.13
CA ILE A 120 -19.75 -2.44 -12.19
C ILE A 120 -19.10 -3.82 -12.34
N ALA A 121 -17.75 -3.87 -12.41
CA ALA A 121 -17.00 -5.12 -12.54
C ALA A 121 -17.20 -6.07 -11.34
N ALA A 122 -17.38 -5.52 -10.14
CA ALA A 122 -17.68 -6.30 -8.95
C ALA A 122 -19.10 -6.87 -9.00
N ARG A 123 -20.08 -6.08 -9.42
CA ARG A 123 -21.48 -6.52 -9.57
C ARG A 123 -21.66 -7.61 -10.62
N MET A 124 -20.81 -7.65 -11.65
CA MET A 124 -20.87 -8.67 -12.71
C MET A 124 -20.34 -10.04 -12.27
N SER A 125 -19.68 -10.15 -11.11
CA SER A 125 -19.12 -11.40 -10.60
C SER A 125 -19.66 -11.69 -9.19
N PRO A 126 -20.45 -12.77 -8.98
CA PRO A 126 -20.96 -13.14 -7.66
C PRO A 126 -19.85 -13.21 -6.60
N TYR A 127 -18.73 -13.86 -6.93
CA TYR A 127 -17.57 -13.98 -6.05
C TYR A 127 -16.98 -12.62 -5.59
N ARG A 128 -16.86 -11.65 -6.51
CA ARG A 128 -16.34 -10.31 -6.17
C ARG A 128 -17.34 -9.53 -5.34
N TRP A 129 -18.62 -9.73 -5.62
CA TRP A 129 -19.69 -9.08 -4.87
C TRP A 129 -19.76 -9.59 -3.43
N GLU A 130 -19.69 -10.89 -3.23
CA GLU A 130 -19.61 -11.51 -1.90
C GLU A 130 -18.40 -11.02 -1.10
N ARG A 131 -17.26 -10.84 -1.75
CA ARG A 131 -16.07 -10.23 -1.09
C ARG A 131 -16.32 -8.80 -0.62
N ILE A 132 -17.04 -8.00 -1.39
CA ILE A 132 -17.41 -6.64 -0.97
C ILE A 132 -18.40 -6.71 0.20
N GLN A 133 -19.39 -7.56 0.13
CA GLN A 133 -20.36 -7.73 1.21
C GLN A 133 -19.68 -8.20 2.51
N SER A 134 -18.79 -9.19 2.42
CA SER A 134 -18.05 -9.70 3.59
C SER A 134 -17.07 -8.67 4.16
N TRP A 135 -16.64 -7.68 3.38
CA TRP A 135 -15.84 -6.57 3.91
C TRP A 135 -16.71 -5.56 4.67
N PHE A 136 -17.89 -5.19 4.16
CA PHE A 136 -18.79 -4.25 4.85
C PHE A 136 -19.44 -4.85 6.09
N ASP A 137 -19.81 -6.12 6.04
CA ASP A 137 -20.35 -6.87 7.17
C ASP A 137 -19.74 -8.28 7.20
N PRO A 138 -18.63 -8.47 7.93
CA PRO A 138 -17.94 -9.76 7.96
C PRO A 138 -18.64 -10.80 8.84
N TRP A 139 -19.53 -10.41 9.75
CA TRP A 139 -20.12 -11.30 10.74
C TRP A 139 -21.02 -12.40 10.14
N PRO A 140 -21.90 -12.13 9.16
CA PRO A 140 -22.66 -13.18 8.48
C PRO A 140 -21.78 -14.16 7.71
N HIS A 141 -20.57 -13.73 7.33
CA HIS A 141 -19.59 -14.51 6.56
C HIS A 141 -18.42 -15.03 7.41
N ALA A 142 -18.63 -15.13 8.73
CA ALA A 142 -17.58 -15.48 9.70
C ALA A 142 -17.00 -16.89 9.55
N GLN A 143 -17.65 -17.79 8.81
CA GLN A 143 -17.15 -19.14 8.53
C GLN A 143 -16.53 -19.29 7.13
N ASP A 144 -16.66 -18.26 6.28
CA ASP A 144 -16.21 -18.26 4.88
C ASP A 144 -15.25 -17.09 4.59
N MET A 145 -15.62 -16.21 3.68
CA MET A 145 -14.77 -15.09 3.22
C MET A 145 -14.49 -14.04 4.29
N GLY A 146 -15.36 -13.90 5.30
CA GLY A 146 -15.21 -12.99 6.43
C GLY A 146 -14.37 -13.55 7.57
N TYR A 147 -14.07 -14.86 7.58
CA TYR A 147 -13.40 -15.54 8.69
C TYR A 147 -12.13 -14.81 9.15
N GLN A 148 -11.24 -14.49 8.22
CA GLN A 148 -9.96 -13.86 8.51
C GLN A 148 -10.14 -12.46 9.13
N THR A 149 -11.09 -11.67 8.62
CA THR A 149 -11.43 -10.34 9.17
C THR A 149 -12.01 -10.46 10.57
N VAL A 150 -12.97 -11.37 10.78
CA VAL A 150 -13.59 -11.58 12.09
C VAL A 150 -12.57 -12.03 13.13
N GLN A 151 -11.73 -13.00 12.80
CA GLN A 151 -10.67 -13.47 13.73
C GLN A 151 -9.66 -12.36 14.03
N GLY A 152 -9.30 -11.53 13.05
CA GLY A 152 -8.44 -10.37 13.25
C GLY A 152 -9.07 -9.34 14.21
N LEU A 153 -10.35 -9.01 14.01
CA LEU A 153 -11.09 -8.08 14.88
C LEU A 153 -11.26 -8.63 16.30
N LEU A 154 -11.54 -9.93 16.44
CA LEU A 154 -11.62 -10.58 17.76
C LEU A 154 -10.26 -10.55 18.47
N ALA A 155 -9.16 -10.82 17.77
CA ALA A 155 -7.82 -10.73 18.32
C ALA A 155 -7.50 -9.31 18.82
N VAL A 156 -7.76 -8.27 18.01
CA VAL A 156 -7.55 -6.88 18.42
C VAL A 156 -8.45 -6.53 19.61
N GLY A 157 -9.72 -6.96 19.58
CA GLY A 157 -10.70 -6.68 20.65
C GLY A 157 -10.36 -7.36 21.99
N SER A 158 -9.84 -8.59 21.95
CA SER A 158 -9.48 -9.33 23.16
C SER A 158 -8.29 -8.71 23.93
N GLY A 159 -7.40 -7.99 23.22
CA GLY A 159 -6.27 -7.32 23.86
C GLY A 159 -6.64 -6.20 24.85
N GLY A 160 -7.83 -5.62 24.78
CA GLY A 160 -8.25 -4.54 25.67
C GLY A 160 -7.26 -3.38 25.71
N ILE A 161 -7.06 -2.75 26.90
CA ILE A 161 -6.16 -1.60 27.04
C ILE A 161 -4.70 -2.04 27.20
N LEU A 162 -4.44 -3.05 28.04
CA LEU A 162 -3.08 -3.46 28.45
C LEU A 162 -2.56 -4.69 27.73
N GLY A 163 -3.40 -5.40 26.99
CA GLY A 163 -3.08 -6.67 26.35
C GLY A 163 -3.22 -7.89 27.26
N GLU A 164 -3.23 -9.07 26.65
CA GLU A 164 -3.24 -10.37 27.34
C GLU A 164 -1.86 -10.72 27.95
N GLY A 165 -0.82 -10.01 27.53
CA GLY A 165 0.59 -10.25 27.91
C GLY A 165 1.44 -10.74 26.75
N PHE A 166 2.73 -10.39 26.78
CA PHE A 166 3.67 -10.77 25.73
C PHE A 166 3.77 -12.30 25.60
N MET A 167 3.65 -12.78 24.38
CA MET A 167 3.59 -14.23 24.02
C MET A 167 2.37 -14.99 24.55
N GLN A 168 1.40 -14.37 25.22
CA GLN A 168 0.22 -15.04 25.75
C GLN A 168 -1.00 -15.00 24.83
N GLY A 169 -0.94 -14.22 23.74
CA GLY A 169 -2.02 -14.15 22.74
C GLY A 169 -2.35 -15.52 22.15
N THR A 170 -3.63 -15.88 22.17
CA THR A 170 -4.12 -17.19 21.71
C THR A 170 -4.31 -17.27 20.20
N SER A 171 -4.57 -16.13 19.54
CA SER A 171 -4.90 -16.07 18.11
C SER A 171 -3.80 -16.59 17.19
N LYS A 172 -2.54 -16.59 17.63
CA LYS A 172 -1.39 -17.14 16.90
C LYS A 172 -1.36 -18.66 16.84
N TYR A 173 -2.12 -19.35 17.71
CA TYR A 173 -2.18 -20.82 17.81
C TYR A 173 -3.36 -21.35 16.97
N PHE A 174 -3.31 -21.26 15.63
CA PHE A 174 -4.24 -21.85 14.67
C PHE A 174 -5.62 -21.17 14.48
N TYR A 175 -5.96 -20.13 15.24
CA TYR A 175 -7.25 -19.44 15.07
C TYR A 175 -7.21 -18.35 13.98
N LEU A 176 -6.08 -17.68 13.80
CA LEU A 176 -5.93 -16.59 12.83
C LEU A 176 -5.05 -17.04 11.64
N PRO A 177 -5.61 -17.19 10.44
CA PRO A 177 -4.82 -17.43 9.23
C PRO A 177 -3.84 -16.28 8.99
N GLU A 178 -2.64 -16.60 8.51
CA GLU A 178 -1.58 -15.63 8.20
C GLU A 178 -1.23 -14.70 9.38
N ALA A 179 -1.34 -15.20 10.62
CA ALA A 179 -1.07 -14.46 11.86
C ALA A 179 0.34 -13.85 11.91
N HIS A 180 1.33 -14.50 11.30
CA HIS A 180 2.73 -14.05 11.30
C HIS A 180 3.06 -13.10 10.12
N THR A 181 2.21 -13.06 9.09
CA THR A 181 2.40 -12.27 7.88
C THR A 181 1.48 -11.05 7.90
N ASP A 182 0.30 -11.18 7.35
CA ASP A 182 -0.60 -10.04 7.09
C ASP A 182 -1.33 -9.53 8.34
N PHE A 183 -1.54 -10.40 9.33
CA PHE A 183 -2.23 -10.12 10.59
C PHE A 183 -1.29 -10.02 11.81
N ALA A 184 0.01 -9.81 11.59
CA ALA A 184 0.97 -9.64 12.68
C ALA A 184 0.59 -8.47 13.62
N PHE A 185 -0.03 -7.42 13.09
CA PHE A 185 -0.56 -6.32 13.91
C PHE A 185 -1.70 -6.75 14.83
N ALA A 186 -2.59 -7.69 14.41
CA ALA A 186 -3.65 -8.21 15.27
C ALA A 186 -3.08 -8.96 16.47
N VAL A 187 -2.08 -9.81 16.24
CA VAL A 187 -1.37 -10.52 17.32
C VAL A 187 -0.67 -9.55 18.27
N TRP A 188 0.00 -8.54 17.72
CA TRP A 188 0.63 -7.48 18.52
C TRP A 188 -0.39 -6.73 19.37
N ALA A 189 -1.54 -6.34 18.80
CA ALA A 189 -2.60 -5.64 19.49
C ALA A 189 -3.27 -6.53 20.56
N GLN A 190 -3.39 -7.83 20.32
CA GLN A 190 -3.85 -8.79 21.33
C GLN A 190 -2.90 -8.86 22.53
N GLU A 191 -1.60 -8.99 22.26
CA GLU A 191 -0.60 -9.19 23.33
C GLU A 191 -0.27 -7.92 24.09
N MET A 192 -0.20 -6.75 23.43
CA MET A 192 0.19 -5.46 24.00
C MET A 192 -0.97 -4.49 24.22
N GLY A 193 -2.17 -4.87 23.82
CA GLY A 193 -3.38 -4.06 23.96
C GLY A 193 -3.37 -2.78 23.12
N PHE A 194 -4.31 -1.91 23.46
CA PHE A 194 -4.47 -0.60 22.82
C PHE A 194 -3.19 0.26 22.91
N ILE A 195 -2.50 0.22 24.05
CA ILE A 195 -1.25 0.97 24.26
C ILE A 195 -0.19 0.50 23.25
N GLY A 196 -0.02 -0.81 23.08
CA GLY A 196 0.91 -1.37 22.10
C GLY A 196 0.53 -1.04 20.66
N ALA A 197 -0.75 -1.05 20.33
CA ALA A 197 -1.25 -0.65 19.01
C ALA A 197 -0.95 0.83 18.73
N VAL A 198 -1.23 1.74 19.66
CA VAL A 198 -0.92 3.17 19.56
C VAL A 198 0.58 3.40 19.42
N PHE A 199 1.41 2.65 20.15
CA PHE A 199 2.86 2.75 20.04
C PHE A 199 3.35 2.49 18.61
N VAL A 200 2.85 1.45 17.93
CA VAL A 200 3.18 1.17 16.53
C VAL A 200 2.74 2.33 15.62
N VAL A 201 1.52 2.86 15.81
CA VAL A 201 1.03 4.01 15.03
C VAL A 201 1.92 5.23 15.22
N LEU A 202 2.36 5.51 16.45
CA LEU A 202 3.27 6.61 16.76
C LEU A 202 4.65 6.41 16.11
N LEU A 203 5.18 5.18 16.04
CA LEU A 203 6.42 4.89 15.32
C LEU A 203 6.27 5.16 13.82
N VAL A 204 5.16 4.76 13.21
CA VAL A 204 4.87 5.05 11.80
C VAL A 204 4.74 6.56 11.57
N ALA A 205 4.07 7.28 12.47
CA ALA A 205 3.95 8.73 12.41
C ALA A 205 5.31 9.43 12.54
N ALA A 206 6.16 8.99 13.47
CA ALA A 206 7.51 9.50 13.64
C ALA A 206 8.37 9.26 12.37
N PHE A 207 8.34 8.03 11.83
CA PHE A 207 9.01 7.71 10.57
C PHE A 207 8.54 8.62 9.43
N THR A 208 7.24 8.82 9.30
CA THR A 208 6.63 9.69 8.31
C THR A 208 7.13 11.14 8.45
N PHE A 209 7.12 11.66 9.66
CA PHE A 209 7.58 13.01 9.96
C PHE A 209 9.07 13.21 9.59
N PHE A 210 9.94 12.30 10.04
CA PHE A 210 11.37 12.40 9.74
C PHE A 210 11.66 12.16 8.26
N GLY A 211 10.96 11.22 7.60
CA GLY A 211 11.10 10.97 6.18
C GLY A 211 10.73 12.18 5.32
N PHE A 212 9.61 12.85 5.60
CA PHE A 212 9.27 14.10 4.93
C PHE A 212 10.24 15.26 5.27
N ARG A 213 10.78 15.28 6.48
CA ARG A 213 11.82 16.25 6.85
C ARG A 213 13.10 16.04 6.03
N ILE A 214 13.52 14.80 5.81
CA ILE A 214 14.65 14.46 4.91
C ILE A 214 14.33 14.92 3.48
N ALA A 215 13.16 14.57 2.96
CA ALA A 215 12.73 14.96 1.62
C ALA A 215 12.78 16.48 1.41
N ASN A 216 12.28 17.27 2.38
CA ASN A 216 12.26 18.72 2.29
C ASN A 216 13.65 19.39 2.45
N ARG A 217 14.64 18.65 2.98
CA ARG A 217 16.02 19.13 3.15
C ARG A 217 16.97 18.60 2.08
N SER A 218 16.48 17.77 1.16
CA SER A 218 17.29 17.25 0.07
C SER A 218 17.86 18.35 -0.79
N ARG A 219 19.10 18.16 -1.24
CA ARG A 219 19.87 19.14 -2.05
C ARG A 219 19.43 19.15 -3.51
N ASP A 220 18.86 18.05 -3.98
CA ASP A 220 18.44 17.86 -5.36
C ASP A 220 16.98 17.39 -5.46
N GLU A 221 16.35 17.66 -6.60
CA GLU A 221 14.95 17.31 -6.83
C GLU A 221 14.74 15.78 -6.89
N PHE A 222 15.72 15.02 -7.37
CA PHE A 222 15.59 13.56 -7.39
C PHE A 222 15.55 12.97 -5.98
N GLY A 223 16.51 13.34 -5.13
CA GLY A 223 16.56 12.92 -3.74
C GLY A 223 15.30 13.32 -2.97
N LYS A 224 14.79 14.53 -3.21
CA LYS A 224 13.54 15.00 -2.62
C LYS A 224 12.36 14.08 -2.95
N TRP A 225 12.12 13.79 -4.23
CA TRP A 225 11.01 12.94 -4.65
C TRP A 225 11.23 11.49 -4.24
N LEU A 226 12.47 11.00 -4.27
CA LEU A 226 12.83 9.67 -3.82
C LEU A 226 12.54 9.48 -2.32
N ALA A 227 13.01 10.40 -1.48
CA ALA A 227 12.78 10.36 -0.05
C ALA A 227 11.27 10.44 0.28
N MET A 228 10.54 11.31 -0.42
CA MET A 228 9.09 11.43 -0.28
C MET A 228 8.38 10.13 -0.69
N GLY A 229 8.77 9.54 -1.82
CA GLY A 229 8.19 8.29 -2.31
C GLY A 229 8.46 7.10 -1.40
N ILE A 230 9.68 6.96 -0.88
CA ILE A 230 10.04 5.91 0.09
C ILE A 230 9.26 6.07 1.39
N THR A 231 9.15 7.30 1.88
CA THR A 231 8.36 7.59 3.09
C THR A 231 6.90 7.19 2.90
N LEU A 232 6.29 7.57 1.77
CA LEU A 232 4.93 7.18 1.42
C LEU A 232 4.78 5.67 1.28
N LEU A 233 5.73 5.00 0.66
CA LEU A 233 5.69 3.54 0.46
C LEU A 233 5.66 2.81 1.81
N ILE A 234 6.60 3.10 2.71
CA ILE A 234 6.72 2.40 3.99
C ILE A 234 5.57 2.79 4.93
N SER A 235 5.33 4.08 5.13
CA SER A 235 4.26 4.55 6.03
C SER A 235 2.88 4.21 5.50
N GLY A 236 2.65 4.38 4.20
CA GLY A 236 1.39 4.07 3.57
C GLY A 236 1.08 2.57 3.60
N GLN A 237 2.09 1.71 3.37
CA GLN A 237 1.92 0.26 3.51
C GLN A 237 1.61 -0.14 4.95
N ALA A 238 2.26 0.49 5.95
CA ALA A 238 1.97 0.25 7.35
C ALA A 238 0.53 0.65 7.71
N LEU A 239 0.11 1.85 7.33
CA LEU A 239 -1.25 2.34 7.58
C LEU A 239 -2.30 1.49 6.86
N PHE A 240 -1.99 1.05 5.63
CA PHE A 240 -2.88 0.16 4.87
C PHE A 240 -3.07 -1.19 5.58
N ASN A 241 -1.98 -1.80 6.08
CA ASN A 241 -2.06 -3.04 6.86
C ASN A 241 -2.86 -2.86 8.15
N ILE A 242 -2.58 -1.81 8.92
CA ILE A 242 -3.32 -1.49 10.16
C ILE A 242 -4.81 -1.30 9.85
N ALA A 243 -5.15 -0.53 8.82
CA ALA A 243 -6.54 -0.31 8.40
C ALA A 243 -7.23 -1.61 7.96
N MET A 244 -6.50 -2.49 7.27
CA MET A 244 -6.97 -3.82 6.86
C MET A 244 -7.27 -4.71 8.08
N VAL A 245 -6.35 -4.78 9.05
CA VAL A 245 -6.53 -5.56 10.28
C VAL A 245 -7.67 -5.04 11.13
N CYS A 246 -7.89 -3.71 11.15
CA CYS A 246 -9.02 -3.08 11.83
C CYS A 246 -10.34 -3.15 11.03
N GLY A 247 -10.40 -3.85 9.89
CA GLY A 247 -11.61 -4.00 9.09
C GLY A 247 -12.01 -2.76 8.27
N ILE A 248 -11.23 -1.67 8.31
CA ILE A 248 -11.51 -0.44 7.54
C ILE A 248 -11.25 -0.66 6.04
N MET A 249 -10.25 -1.49 5.71
CA MET A 249 -9.89 -1.86 4.34
C MET A 249 -10.12 -3.35 4.12
N PRO A 250 -10.40 -3.79 2.87
CA PRO A 250 -10.54 -5.22 2.58
C PRO A 250 -9.22 -5.96 2.76
N VAL A 251 -9.31 -7.26 3.06
CA VAL A 251 -8.14 -8.13 3.21
C VAL A 251 -7.44 -8.30 1.87
N THR A 252 -6.16 -7.93 1.80
CA THR A 252 -5.38 -7.88 0.56
C THR A 252 -4.01 -8.57 0.65
N GLY A 253 -3.62 -9.07 1.82
CA GLY A 253 -2.35 -9.76 1.97
C GLY A 253 -1.11 -8.84 1.96
N VAL A 254 -1.25 -7.61 2.41
CA VAL A 254 -0.15 -6.64 2.49
C VAL A 254 0.52 -6.72 3.86
N PRO A 255 1.83 -7.07 3.94
CA PRO A 255 2.52 -7.20 5.22
C PRO A 255 2.81 -5.84 5.87
N LEU A 256 2.84 -5.82 7.22
CA LEU A 256 3.27 -4.65 7.99
C LEU A 256 4.81 -4.51 7.91
N PRO A 257 5.36 -3.39 7.40
CA PRO A 257 6.79 -3.19 7.27
C PRO A 257 7.53 -3.41 8.61
N PHE A 258 8.64 -4.13 8.57
CA PHE A 258 9.54 -4.49 9.69
C PHE A 258 8.96 -5.41 10.77
N ILE A 259 7.65 -5.59 10.86
CA ILE A 259 6.98 -6.38 11.91
C ILE A 259 6.54 -7.74 11.35
N SER A 260 5.91 -7.75 10.18
CA SER A 260 5.46 -8.97 9.54
C SER A 260 6.60 -9.86 9.10
N TYR A 261 6.43 -11.17 9.22
CA TYR A 261 7.35 -12.15 8.68
C TYR A 261 7.33 -12.13 7.15
N GLY A 262 8.51 -11.90 6.54
CA GLY A 262 8.66 -11.89 5.08
C GLY A 262 10.05 -11.44 4.64
N GLY A 263 10.91 -12.38 4.25
CA GLY A 263 12.30 -12.09 3.90
C GLY A 263 12.45 -11.08 2.75
N SER A 264 11.64 -11.19 1.70
CA SER A 264 11.67 -10.26 0.56
C SER A 264 11.17 -8.86 0.93
N SER A 265 10.11 -8.79 1.73
CA SER A 265 9.57 -7.51 2.22
C SER A 265 10.57 -6.81 3.13
N LEU A 266 11.19 -7.56 4.04
CA LEU A 266 12.18 -7.01 4.96
C LEU A 266 13.41 -6.50 4.21
N LEU A 267 13.95 -7.27 3.25
CA LEU A 267 15.07 -6.86 2.42
C LEU A 267 14.75 -5.58 1.62
N MET A 268 13.57 -5.52 0.99
CA MET A 268 13.11 -4.33 0.27
C MET A 268 13.02 -3.11 1.20
N ASN A 269 12.47 -3.28 2.40
CA ASN A 269 12.35 -2.19 3.38
C ASN A 269 13.73 -1.68 3.82
N PHE A 270 14.71 -2.55 4.06
CA PHE A 270 16.09 -2.12 4.37
C PHE A 270 16.77 -1.42 3.21
N MET A 271 16.56 -1.88 1.96
CA MET A 271 17.05 -1.18 0.77
C MET A 271 16.44 0.23 0.66
N ALA A 272 15.13 0.35 0.90
CA ALA A 272 14.42 1.63 0.88
C ALA A 272 14.95 2.58 1.96
N ILE A 273 15.17 2.09 3.20
CA ILE A 273 15.77 2.92 4.27
C ILE A 273 17.21 3.31 3.93
N GLY A 274 17.99 2.39 3.35
CA GLY A 274 19.36 2.72 2.91
C GLY A 274 19.39 3.87 1.90
N LEU A 275 18.47 3.87 0.93
CA LEU A 275 18.30 4.97 -0.02
C LEU A 275 17.83 6.25 0.67
N LEU A 276 16.86 6.18 1.58
CA LEU A 276 16.39 7.33 2.35
C LEU A 276 17.51 7.97 3.18
N ALA A 277 18.32 7.15 3.85
CA ALA A 277 19.46 7.60 4.62
C ALA A 277 20.56 8.22 3.75
N SER A 278 20.76 7.72 2.52
CA SER A 278 21.69 8.31 1.56
C SER A 278 21.28 9.72 1.13
N VAL A 279 19.97 9.96 0.96
CA VAL A 279 19.45 11.31 0.65
C VAL A 279 19.60 12.27 1.83
N GLY A 280 19.56 11.76 3.07
CA GLY A 280 19.66 12.56 4.29
C GLY A 280 21.09 13.03 4.65
N ARG A 281 22.10 12.57 3.90
CA ARG A 281 23.51 13.02 4.06
C ARG A 281 23.78 14.28 3.27
#